data_9fe134fd3dfc8e87fc6c581bf7d79546
#
_entry.id   9fe134fd3dfc8e87fc6c581bf7d79546
#
_cell.length_a   1.000
_cell.length_b   1.000
_cell.length_c   1.000
_cell.angle_alpha   90.00
_cell.angle_beta   90.00
_cell.angle_gamma   90.00
#
_symmetry.space_group_name_H-M   'P 1'
#
loop_
_entity.id
_entity.type
_entity.pdbx_description
1 polymer ?
#
loop_
_entity_poly.entity_id
_entity_poly.type
_entity_poly.pdbx_seq_one_letter_code
_entity_poly.pdbx_strand_id
1 'polypeptide(L)'
;MDAQMLEGKVALITGASYGMGRTIAELFADEGACVVLTARHVEQLNEVVEGIRAKGGKAVGVVADVCSTEDTKRVFKTAIETYGDLDILINNAGIGEQKIIDDTSDEWMLHVMNTNLGGPMRYIREALKVFLPKNDGCIINISSVNGNRPFCGATYTSTKGALNTLTKNVAMRLIDTNIRCNAVAPGATMT
;
A
#
# COMPACT_ATOMS: atom_id res chain seq x y z
N MET A 1 -9.45 -8.62 -27.91
CA MET A 1 -9.46 -8.24 -26.49
C MET A 1 -8.04 -8.38 -26.03
N ASP A 2 -7.39 -7.29 -25.65
CA ASP A 2 -6.06 -7.36 -25.08
C ASP A 2 -6.14 -8.18 -23.79
N ALA A 3 -5.16 -9.07 -23.58
CA ALA A 3 -5.13 -9.92 -22.39
C ALA A 3 -5.01 -9.03 -21.13
N GLN A 4 -5.88 -9.21 -20.15
CA GLN A 4 -5.81 -8.51 -18.86
C GLN A 4 -4.51 -8.91 -18.15
N MET A 5 -3.67 -7.93 -17.82
CA MET A 5 -2.32 -8.18 -17.27
C MET A 5 -2.31 -8.80 -15.87
N LEU A 6 -3.40 -8.63 -15.12
CA LEU A 6 -3.53 -9.09 -13.73
C LEU A 6 -4.65 -10.14 -13.54
N GLU A 7 -5.08 -10.78 -14.64
CA GLU A 7 -6.10 -11.84 -14.57
C GLU A 7 -5.73 -12.91 -13.54
N GLY A 8 -6.67 -13.18 -12.62
CA GLY A 8 -6.50 -14.16 -11.56
C GLY A 8 -5.57 -13.78 -10.42
N LYS A 9 -4.96 -12.58 -10.42
CA LYS A 9 -4.13 -12.09 -9.31
C LYS A 9 -4.97 -11.45 -8.22
N VAL A 10 -4.54 -11.58 -6.96
CA VAL A 10 -5.13 -10.92 -5.80
C VAL A 10 -4.20 -9.80 -5.32
N ALA A 11 -4.72 -8.58 -5.29
CA ALA A 11 -3.94 -7.40 -4.92
C ALA A 11 -4.54 -6.70 -3.69
N LEU A 12 -3.70 -6.42 -2.70
CA LEU A 12 -4.05 -5.63 -1.51
C LEU A 12 -3.49 -4.21 -1.66
N ILE A 13 -4.35 -3.20 -1.58
CA ILE A 13 -4.00 -1.79 -1.74
C ILE A 13 -4.37 -1.02 -0.47
N THR A 14 -3.38 -0.38 0.18
CA THR A 14 -3.63 0.46 1.36
C THR A 14 -3.88 1.92 0.96
N GLY A 15 -4.73 2.63 1.71
CA GLY A 15 -5.10 4.00 1.40
C GLY A 15 -5.88 4.12 0.09
N ALA A 16 -6.79 3.18 -0.16
CA ALA A 16 -7.48 3.01 -1.44
C ALA A 16 -8.79 3.82 -1.58
N SER A 17 -9.14 4.67 -0.61
CA SER A 17 -10.42 5.41 -0.63
C SER A 17 -10.42 6.66 -1.51
N TYR A 18 -9.25 7.19 -1.87
CA TYR A 18 -9.12 8.36 -2.74
C TYR A 18 -7.74 8.43 -3.41
N GLY A 19 -7.56 9.40 -4.32
CA GLY A 19 -6.28 9.71 -4.94
C GLY A 19 -5.63 8.53 -5.65
N MET A 20 -4.31 8.42 -5.56
CA MET A 20 -3.54 7.36 -6.23
C MET A 20 -4.00 5.96 -5.83
N GLY A 21 -4.32 5.72 -4.56
CA GLY A 21 -4.77 4.41 -4.09
C GLY A 21 -6.07 3.97 -4.76
N ARG A 22 -7.04 4.87 -4.90
CA ARG A 22 -8.28 4.63 -5.66
C ARG A 22 -7.98 4.32 -7.12
N THR A 23 -7.18 5.16 -7.78
CA THR A 23 -6.84 4.96 -9.20
C THR A 23 -6.11 3.63 -9.44
N ILE A 24 -5.17 3.24 -8.56
CA ILE A 24 -4.50 1.94 -8.63
C ILE A 24 -5.51 0.80 -8.46
N ALA A 25 -6.45 0.92 -7.51
CA ALA A 25 -7.45 -0.10 -7.26
C ALA A 25 -8.39 -0.31 -8.46
N GLU A 26 -8.87 0.78 -9.05
CA GLU A 26 -9.74 0.76 -10.22
C GLU A 26 -8.99 0.16 -11.42
N LEU A 27 -7.76 0.60 -11.71
CA LEU A 27 -6.95 0.08 -12.81
C LEU A 27 -6.62 -1.41 -12.63
N PHE A 28 -6.26 -1.85 -11.42
CA PHE A 28 -5.94 -3.26 -11.16
C PHE A 28 -7.17 -4.15 -11.36
N ALA A 29 -8.35 -3.68 -10.96
CA ALA A 29 -9.60 -4.38 -11.20
C ALA A 29 -9.96 -4.44 -12.70
N ASP A 30 -9.76 -3.35 -13.44
CA ASP A 30 -9.96 -3.31 -14.89
C ASP A 30 -8.99 -4.27 -15.62
N GLU A 31 -7.78 -4.50 -15.07
CA GLU A 31 -6.80 -5.48 -15.55
C GLU A 31 -7.03 -6.91 -15.01
N GLY A 32 -8.19 -7.19 -14.41
CA GLY A 32 -8.62 -8.53 -14.02
C GLY A 32 -8.22 -8.98 -12.61
N ALA A 33 -7.59 -8.13 -11.81
CA ALA A 33 -7.25 -8.48 -10.43
C ALA A 33 -8.50 -8.54 -9.52
N CYS A 34 -8.48 -9.44 -8.54
CA CYS A 34 -9.31 -9.34 -7.35
C CYS A 34 -8.64 -8.36 -6.38
N VAL A 35 -9.31 -7.28 -6.01
CA VAL A 35 -8.70 -6.24 -5.17
C VAL A 35 -9.25 -6.22 -3.75
N VAL A 36 -8.33 -6.20 -2.78
CA VAL A 36 -8.62 -5.98 -1.35
C VAL A 36 -8.21 -4.56 -1.03
N LEU A 37 -9.16 -3.73 -0.67
CA LEU A 37 -8.97 -2.30 -0.47
C LEU A 37 -9.05 -1.97 1.02
N THR A 38 -8.12 -1.17 1.52
CA THR A 38 -8.19 -0.73 2.91
C THR A 38 -7.99 0.77 3.05
N ALA A 39 -8.79 1.37 3.91
CA ALA A 39 -8.74 2.76 4.30
C ALA A 39 -9.46 2.97 5.64
N ARG A 40 -9.33 4.17 6.24
CA ARG A 40 -9.99 4.53 7.49
C ARG A 40 -11.43 5.06 7.28
N HIS A 41 -11.69 5.66 6.13
CA HIS A 41 -12.97 6.30 5.81
C HIS A 41 -13.90 5.31 5.12
N VAL A 42 -14.92 4.87 5.85
CA VAL A 42 -15.82 3.80 5.44
C VAL A 42 -16.63 4.14 4.19
N GLU A 43 -17.15 5.36 4.11
CA GLU A 43 -18.03 5.78 3.02
C GLU A 43 -17.28 5.84 1.69
N GLN A 44 -16.13 6.53 1.67
CA GLN A 44 -15.30 6.63 0.47
C GLN A 44 -14.74 5.27 0.04
N LEU A 45 -14.37 4.40 1.02
CA LEU A 45 -13.91 3.05 0.71
C LEU A 45 -15.01 2.23 0.03
N ASN A 46 -16.24 2.29 0.55
CA ASN A 46 -17.38 1.59 -0.02
C ASN A 46 -17.74 2.13 -1.41
N GLU A 47 -17.66 3.45 -1.64
CA GLU A 47 -17.86 4.05 -2.97
C GLU A 47 -16.91 3.42 -4.01
N VAL A 48 -15.62 3.28 -3.67
CA VAL A 48 -14.63 2.67 -4.58
C VAL A 48 -14.94 1.20 -4.83
N VAL A 49 -15.26 0.44 -3.78
CA VAL A 49 -15.60 -0.99 -3.88
C VAL A 49 -16.83 -1.19 -4.79
N GLU A 50 -17.90 -0.44 -4.55
CA GLU A 50 -19.13 -0.55 -5.35
C GLU A 50 -18.91 -0.05 -6.79
N GLY A 51 -18.10 0.99 -6.99
CA GLY A 51 -17.73 1.46 -8.33
C GLY A 51 -16.99 0.39 -9.15
N ILE A 52 -16.07 -0.36 -8.53
CA ILE A 52 -15.38 -1.48 -9.17
C ILE A 52 -16.36 -2.63 -9.47
N ARG A 53 -17.21 -3.00 -8.50
CA ARG A 53 -18.19 -4.07 -8.67
C ARG A 53 -19.24 -3.76 -9.76
N ALA A 54 -19.66 -2.51 -9.85
CA ALA A 54 -20.60 -2.05 -10.88
C ALA A 54 -20.06 -2.21 -12.30
N LYS A 55 -18.74 -2.20 -12.46
CA LYS A 55 -18.04 -2.47 -13.73
C LYS A 55 -17.75 -3.97 -13.95
N GLY A 56 -18.20 -4.85 -13.05
CA GLY A 56 -17.94 -6.30 -13.12
C GLY A 56 -16.62 -6.76 -12.48
N GLY A 57 -15.84 -5.85 -11.88
CA GLY A 57 -14.63 -6.18 -11.16
C GLY A 57 -14.89 -6.84 -9.80
N LYS A 58 -13.86 -7.48 -9.24
CA LYS A 58 -13.92 -8.15 -7.93
C LYS A 58 -13.21 -7.31 -6.88
N ALA A 59 -13.95 -6.76 -5.92
CA ALA A 59 -13.39 -5.92 -4.87
C ALA A 59 -13.99 -6.25 -3.50
N VAL A 60 -13.18 -6.16 -2.44
CA VAL A 60 -13.62 -6.17 -1.04
C VAL A 60 -12.95 -5.02 -0.28
N GLY A 61 -13.71 -4.31 0.54
CA GLY A 61 -13.24 -3.23 1.39
C GLY A 61 -13.08 -3.69 2.84
N VAL A 62 -11.98 -3.29 3.48
CA VAL A 62 -11.74 -3.52 4.91
C VAL A 62 -11.37 -2.19 5.56
N VAL A 63 -12.24 -1.67 6.40
CA VAL A 63 -11.95 -0.45 7.18
C VAL A 63 -10.84 -0.76 8.17
N ALA A 64 -9.69 -0.13 8.03
CA ALA A 64 -8.50 -0.42 8.83
C ALA A 64 -7.55 0.78 8.93
N ASP A 65 -6.87 0.90 10.07
CA ASP A 65 -5.75 1.81 10.24
C ASP A 65 -4.42 1.05 10.05
N VAL A 66 -3.58 1.53 9.16
CA VAL A 66 -2.24 0.94 8.92
C VAL A 66 -1.32 1.04 10.15
N CYS A 67 -1.67 1.88 11.12
CA CYS A 67 -0.98 1.99 12.40
C CYS A 67 -1.34 0.88 13.38
N SER A 68 -2.43 0.13 13.14
CA SER A 68 -2.90 -0.98 13.99
C SER A 68 -2.40 -2.33 13.48
N THR A 69 -1.77 -3.10 14.37
CA THR A 69 -1.32 -4.47 14.07
C THR A 69 -2.52 -5.42 13.94
N GLU A 70 -3.54 -5.22 14.76
CA GLU A 70 -4.77 -6.03 14.75
C GLU A 70 -5.54 -5.83 13.44
N ASP A 71 -5.68 -4.57 13.02
CA ASP A 71 -6.31 -4.24 11.74
C ASP A 71 -5.52 -4.83 10.57
N THR A 72 -4.17 -4.70 10.59
CA THR A 72 -3.33 -5.33 9.57
C THR A 72 -3.62 -6.82 9.45
N LYS A 73 -3.62 -7.57 10.56
CA LYS A 73 -3.93 -9.02 10.55
C LYS A 73 -5.33 -9.30 10.01
N ARG A 74 -6.32 -8.50 10.39
CA ARG A 74 -7.71 -8.64 9.92
C ARG A 74 -7.81 -8.44 8.41
N VAL A 75 -7.10 -7.45 7.86
CA VAL A 75 -7.05 -7.21 6.42
C VAL A 75 -6.51 -8.44 5.66
N PHE A 76 -5.37 -8.99 6.09
CA PHE A 76 -4.79 -10.19 5.47
C PHE A 76 -5.69 -11.41 5.61
N LYS A 77 -6.31 -11.60 6.78
CA LYS A 77 -7.29 -12.66 7.00
C LYS A 77 -8.44 -12.55 6.00
N THR A 78 -9.02 -11.35 5.84
CA THR A 78 -10.11 -11.10 4.87
C THR A 78 -9.67 -11.39 3.43
N ALA A 79 -8.44 -11.01 3.05
CA ALA A 79 -7.92 -11.31 1.71
C ALA A 79 -7.92 -12.82 1.43
N ILE A 80 -7.36 -13.60 2.35
CA ILE A 80 -7.28 -15.07 2.21
C ILE A 80 -8.66 -15.73 2.28
N GLU A 81 -9.54 -15.31 3.21
CA GLU A 81 -10.88 -15.87 3.32
C GLU A 81 -11.77 -15.55 2.10
N THR A 82 -11.56 -14.40 1.44
CA THR A 82 -12.39 -13.97 0.31
C THR A 82 -11.89 -14.52 -1.03
N TYR A 83 -10.57 -14.53 -1.24
CA TYR A 83 -9.98 -14.84 -2.55
C TYR A 83 -9.02 -16.03 -2.54
N GLY A 84 -8.74 -16.62 -1.39
CA GLY A 84 -7.91 -17.82 -1.23
C GLY A 84 -6.41 -17.55 -1.21
N ASP A 85 -5.94 -16.42 -1.72
CA ASP A 85 -4.51 -16.08 -1.82
C ASP A 85 -4.28 -14.56 -1.78
N LEU A 86 -3.00 -14.16 -1.85
CA LEU A 86 -2.55 -12.80 -2.05
C LEU A 86 -1.27 -12.83 -2.91
N ASP A 87 -1.22 -12.05 -3.99
CA ASP A 87 -0.09 -11.99 -4.93
C ASP A 87 0.64 -10.64 -4.88
N ILE A 88 -0.10 -9.56 -4.63
CA ILE A 88 0.43 -8.20 -4.76
C ILE A 88 0.07 -7.39 -3.51
N LEU A 89 1.06 -6.73 -2.93
CA LEU A 89 0.88 -5.73 -1.88
C LEU A 89 1.28 -4.34 -2.39
N ILE A 90 0.36 -3.37 -2.34
CA ILE A 90 0.63 -1.96 -2.61
C ILE A 90 0.52 -1.16 -1.30
N ASN A 91 1.66 -0.78 -0.75
CA ASN A 91 1.75 0.14 0.37
C ASN A 91 1.64 1.58 -0.15
N ASN A 92 0.40 2.07 -0.27
CA ASN A 92 0.12 3.42 -0.75
C ASN A 92 -0.33 4.38 0.38
N ALA A 93 -0.91 3.87 1.46
CA ALA A 93 -1.33 4.72 2.58
C ALA A 93 -0.19 5.60 3.09
N GLY A 94 -0.47 6.88 3.25
CA GLY A 94 0.50 7.85 3.75
C GLY A 94 -0.14 9.20 3.99
N ILE A 95 0.50 10.00 4.81
CA ILE A 95 0.14 11.38 5.10
C ILE A 95 1.27 12.31 4.69
N GLY A 96 0.91 13.39 4.00
CA GLY A 96 1.82 14.46 3.63
C GLY A 96 2.06 15.43 4.78
N GLU A 97 3.16 16.16 4.71
CA GLU A 97 3.52 17.16 5.70
C GLU A 97 4.29 18.30 5.02
N GLN A 98 4.03 19.53 5.47
CA GLN A 98 4.75 20.72 5.04
C GLN A 98 5.48 21.43 6.22
N LYS A 99 5.40 20.88 7.44
CA LYS A 99 6.01 21.49 8.63
C LYS A 99 7.52 21.45 8.55
N ILE A 100 8.17 22.56 8.88
CA ILE A 100 9.62 22.62 9.08
C ILE A 100 9.98 21.91 10.39
N ILE A 101 11.27 21.60 10.58
CA ILE A 101 11.70 20.79 11.72
C ILE A 101 11.40 21.45 13.06
N ASP A 102 11.54 22.75 13.17
CA ASP A 102 11.35 23.54 14.40
C ASP A 102 9.87 23.63 14.84
N ASP A 103 8.92 23.46 13.90
CA ASP A 103 7.47 23.49 14.15
C ASP A 103 6.85 22.09 14.26
N THR A 104 7.67 21.05 14.21
CA THR A 104 7.20 19.67 14.26
C THR A 104 7.16 19.16 15.70
N SER A 105 5.95 18.89 16.24
CA SER A 105 5.79 18.28 17.56
C SER A 105 6.15 16.79 17.52
N ASP A 106 6.57 16.23 18.65
CA ASP A 106 6.87 14.80 18.80
C ASP A 106 5.67 13.92 18.43
N GLU A 107 4.46 14.33 18.85
CA GLU A 107 3.23 13.60 18.54
C GLU A 107 2.98 13.54 17.03
N TRP A 108 3.12 14.66 16.33
CA TRP A 108 2.94 14.71 14.88
C TRP A 108 4.04 13.90 14.16
N MET A 109 5.29 14.07 14.58
CA MET A 109 6.42 13.30 14.06
C MET A 109 6.14 11.78 14.16
N LEU A 110 5.78 11.31 15.35
CA LEU A 110 5.48 9.90 15.61
C LEU A 110 4.28 9.41 14.77
N HIS A 111 3.25 10.24 14.61
CA HIS A 111 2.09 9.90 13.79
C HIS A 111 2.48 9.71 12.31
N VAL A 112 3.26 10.64 11.74
CA VAL A 112 3.75 10.55 10.36
C VAL A 112 4.66 9.32 10.17
N MET A 113 5.61 9.11 11.10
CA MET A 113 6.51 7.95 11.07
C MET A 113 5.74 6.63 11.16
N ASN A 114 4.77 6.53 12.07
CA ASN A 114 3.99 5.31 12.26
C ASN A 114 3.11 4.99 11.03
N THR A 115 2.55 6.02 10.38
CA THR A 115 1.74 5.85 9.18
C THR A 115 2.62 5.50 7.96
N ASN A 116 3.62 6.35 7.66
CA ASN A 116 4.34 6.28 6.39
C ASN A 116 5.44 5.21 6.34
N LEU A 117 5.93 4.77 7.49
CA LEU A 117 6.97 3.75 7.60
C LEU A 117 6.51 2.55 8.41
N GLY A 118 5.95 2.76 9.60
CA GLY A 118 5.46 1.68 10.45
C GLY A 118 4.35 0.86 9.79
N GLY A 119 3.41 1.51 9.09
CA GLY A 119 2.37 0.86 8.31
C GLY A 119 2.95 -0.11 7.27
N PRO A 120 3.74 0.36 6.30
CA PRO A 120 4.40 -0.52 5.32
C PRO A 120 5.18 -1.67 5.96
N MET A 121 5.91 -1.45 7.07
CA MET A 121 6.62 -2.53 7.76
C MET A 121 5.68 -3.61 8.28
N ARG A 122 4.52 -3.24 8.85
CA ARG A 122 3.50 -4.21 9.31
C ARG A 122 2.94 -5.02 8.15
N TYR A 123 2.53 -4.33 7.07
CA TYR A 123 1.95 -4.98 5.90
C TYR A 123 2.95 -5.88 5.17
N ILE A 124 4.20 -5.45 5.00
CA ILE A 124 5.27 -6.29 4.43
C ILE A 124 5.46 -7.56 5.28
N ARG A 125 5.52 -7.43 6.61
CA ARG A 125 5.69 -8.57 7.52
C ARG A 125 4.56 -9.59 7.39
N GLU A 126 3.31 -9.16 7.26
CA GLU A 126 2.19 -10.08 7.06
C GLU A 126 2.17 -10.65 5.63
N ALA A 127 2.50 -9.85 4.60
CA ALA A 127 2.59 -10.32 3.22
C ALA A 127 3.65 -11.43 3.07
N LEU A 128 4.80 -11.30 3.71
CA LEU A 128 5.85 -12.31 3.65
C LEU A 128 5.45 -13.66 4.26
N LYS A 129 4.49 -13.70 5.18
CA LYS A 129 3.94 -14.97 5.69
C LYS A 129 3.14 -15.73 4.62
N VAL A 130 2.57 -15.01 3.65
CA VAL A 130 1.82 -15.58 2.51
C VAL A 130 2.79 -15.88 1.35
N PHE A 131 3.67 -14.94 1.03
CA PHE A 131 4.52 -15.02 -0.15
C PHE A 131 5.66 -16.03 -0.03
N LEU A 132 6.32 -16.12 1.14
CA LEU A 132 7.46 -17.02 1.32
C LEU A 132 7.12 -18.51 1.15
N PRO A 133 6.01 -19.04 1.69
CA PRO A 133 5.65 -20.45 1.50
C PRO A 133 5.41 -20.83 0.04
N LYS A 134 4.83 -19.93 -0.77
CA LYS A 134 4.57 -20.16 -2.19
C LYS A 134 5.71 -19.72 -3.10
N ASN A 135 6.72 -19.06 -2.55
CA ASN A 135 7.87 -18.50 -3.26
C ASN A 135 7.46 -17.57 -4.44
N ASP A 136 6.37 -16.82 -4.29
CA ASP A 136 5.89 -15.86 -5.28
C ASP A 136 5.20 -14.68 -4.58
N GLY A 137 5.39 -13.46 -5.10
CA GLY A 137 4.75 -12.26 -4.61
C GLY A 137 5.40 -10.97 -5.10
N CYS A 138 4.63 -9.90 -5.07
CA CYS A 138 5.10 -8.57 -5.48
C CYS A 138 4.72 -7.53 -4.42
N ILE A 139 5.72 -6.80 -3.93
CA ILE A 139 5.53 -5.68 -2.99
C ILE A 139 5.92 -4.39 -3.70
N ILE A 140 5.01 -3.41 -3.69
CA ILE A 140 5.27 -2.07 -4.21
C ILE A 140 5.01 -1.05 -3.12
N ASN A 141 6.02 -0.28 -2.78
CA ASN A 141 5.94 0.81 -1.82
C ASN A 141 5.80 2.15 -2.57
N ILE A 142 4.73 2.89 -2.29
CA ILE A 142 4.56 4.24 -2.85
C ILE A 142 5.37 5.24 -2.01
N SER A 143 6.55 5.51 -2.50
CA SER A 143 7.49 6.48 -1.92
C SER A 143 7.17 7.92 -2.37
N SER A 144 8.16 8.72 -2.65
CA SER A 144 8.08 10.08 -3.21
C SER A 144 9.44 10.49 -3.74
N VAL A 145 9.45 11.40 -4.72
CA VAL A 145 10.68 12.14 -5.10
C VAL A 145 11.32 12.84 -3.89
N ASN A 146 10.50 13.21 -2.89
CA ASN A 146 10.96 13.81 -1.63
C ASN A 146 11.80 12.87 -0.77
N GLY A 147 11.76 11.57 -0.99
CA GLY A 147 12.68 10.63 -0.34
C GLY A 147 14.14 10.76 -0.79
N ASN A 148 14.38 11.46 -1.92
CA ASN A 148 15.72 11.73 -2.46
C ASN A 148 15.99 13.24 -2.59
N ARG A 149 14.95 14.07 -2.72
CA ARG A 149 15.04 15.54 -2.87
C ARG A 149 14.08 16.20 -1.90
N PRO A 150 14.54 16.81 -0.80
CA PRO A 150 13.71 17.23 0.34
C PRO A 150 13.01 18.57 0.08
N PHE A 151 11.90 18.59 -0.61
CA PHE A 151 11.07 19.78 -0.88
C PHE A 151 9.85 19.90 0.03
N CYS A 152 9.48 18.84 0.77
CA CYS A 152 8.36 18.84 1.71
C CYS A 152 8.86 18.87 3.16
N GLY A 153 7.93 18.75 4.12
CA GLY A 153 8.22 18.77 5.54
C GLY A 153 9.23 17.70 5.99
N ALA A 154 9.90 17.99 7.08
CA ALA A 154 11.06 17.22 7.56
C ALA A 154 10.73 15.75 7.84
N THR A 155 9.63 15.48 8.55
CA THR A 155 9.26 14.10 8.91
C THR A 155 8.79 13.32 7.69
N TYR A 156 7.96 13.93 6.83
CA TYR A 156 7.50 13.28 5.60
C TYR A 156 8.69 12.85 4.73
N THR A 157 9.58 13.78 4.45
CA THR A 157 10.79 13.53 3.64
C THR A 157 11.65 12.41 4.25
N SER A 158 11.87 12.45 5.56
CA SER A 158 12.62 11.42 6.28
C SER A 158 11.96 10.05 6.16
N THR A 159 10.62 9.96 6.31
CA THR A 159 9.90 8.70 6.18
C THR A 159 9.96 8.12 4.76
N LYS A 160 9.92 8.97 3.72
CA LYS A 160 10.01 8.52 2.32
C LYS A 160 11.44 8.08 1.95
N GLY A 161 12.47 8.72 2.51
CA GLY A 161 13.86 8.24 2.43
C GLY A 161 14.06 6.89 3.13
N ALA A 162 13.50 6.76 4.35
CA ALA A 162 13.52 5.51 5.10
C ALA A 162 12.77 4.39 4.36
N LEU A 163 11.64 4.68 3.71
CA LEU A 163 10.87 3.71 2.92
C LEU A 163 11.67 3.21 1.70
N ASN A 164 12.46 4.08 1.05
CA ASN A 164 13.36 3.67 -0.03
C ASN A 164 14.42 2.68 0.49
N THR A 165 14.99 2.94 1.67
CA THR A 165 15.97 2.05 2.30
C THR A 165 15.34 0.74 2.76
N LEU A 166 14.15 0.77 3.35
CA LEU A 166 13.37 -0.43 3.71
C LEU A 166 13.12 -1.30 2.47
N THR A 167 12.72 -0.70 1.35
CA THR A 167 12.48 -1.42 0.09
C THR A 167 13.71 -2.19 -0.36
N LYS A 168 14.89 -1.55 -0.33
CA LYS A 168 16.17 -2.20 -0.67
C LYS A 168 16.52 -3.33 0.30
N ASN A 169 16.33 -3.11 1.61
CA ASN A 169 16.58 -4.13 2.63
C ASN A 169 15.69 -5.36 2.42
N VAL A 170 14.39 -5.15 2.18
CA VAL A 170 13.46 -6.26 1.91
C VAL A 170 13.83 -6.97 0.60
N ALA A 171 14.16 -6.25 -0.47
CA ALA A 171 14.59 -6.84 -1.74
C ALA A 171 15.86 -7.70 -1.57
N MET A 172 16.84 -7.24 -0.80
CA MET A 172 18.03 -8.02 -0.47
C MET A 172 17.72 -9.31 0.32
N ARG A 173 16.77 -9.23 1.27
CA ARG A 173 16.30 -10.42 2.02
C ARG A 173 15.66 -11.47 1.10
N LEU A 174 15.15 -11.06 -0.06
CA LEU A 174 14.38 -11.88 -0.97
C LEU A 174 15.16 -12.33 -2.23
N ILE A 175 16.48 -12.09 -2.27
CA ILE A 175 17.31 -12.26 -3.47
C ILE A 175 17.26 -13.68 -4.06
N ASP A 176 17.12 -14.71 -3.23
CA ASP A 176 17.06 -16.11 -3.63
C ASP A 176 15.61 -16.63 -3.78
N THR A 177 14.65 -15.72 -3.97
CA THR A 177 13.22 -16.04 -4.13
C THR A 177 12.64 -15.43 -5.40
N ASN A 178 11.44 -15.84 -5.79
CA ASN A 178 10.66 -15.19 -6.84
C ASN A 178 9.84 -13.99 -6.34
N ILE A 179 10.02 -13.57 -5.08
CA ILE A 179 9.32 -12.45 -4.49
C ILE A 179 10.07 -11.15 -4.79
N ARG A 180 9.38 -10.14 -5.28
CA ARG A 180 9.96 -8.84 -5.61
C ARG A 180 9.48 -7.74 -4.67
N CYS A 181 10.37 -6.82 -4.31
CA CYS A 181 10.03 -5.62 -3.55
C CYS A 181 10.64 -4.40 -4.23
N ASN A 182 9.77 -3.47 -4.66
CA ASN A 182 10.17 -2.24 -5.35
C ASN A 182 9.47 -1.02 -4.76
N ALA A 183 9.97 0.16 -5.10
CA ALA A 183 9.32 1.44 -4.78
C ALA A 183 9.05 2.24 -6.05
N VAL A 184 7.91 2.92 -6.06
CA VAL A 184 7.59 3.98 -7.02
C VAL A 184 7.69 5.31 -6.27
N ALA A 185 8.37 6.28 -6.86
CA ALA A 185 8.59 7.60 -6.27
C ALA A 185 7.89 8.69 -7.10
N PRO A 186 6.58 8.91 -6.92
CA PRO A 186 5.85 9.94 -7.64
C PRO A 186 6.38 11.34 -7.36
N GLY A 187 6.29 12.23 -8.36
CA GLY A 187 6.42 13.66 -8.19
C GLY A 187 5.11 14.32 -7.76
N ALA A 188 4.87 15.55 -8.18
CA ALA A 188 3.59 16.21 -8.00
C ALA A 188 2.51 15.49 -8.84
N THR A 189 1.47 15.00 -8.19
CA THR A 189 0.38 14.26 -8.82
C THR A 189 -0.93 14.98 -8.49
N MET A 190 -1.74 15.25 -9.50
CA MET A 190 -3.12 15.71 -9.27
C MET A 190 -3.98 14.52 -8.88
N THR A 191 -4.59 14.58 -7.71
CA THR A 191 -5.45 13.50 -7.15
C THR A 191 -6.74 14.07 -6.59
#